data_832d03a11a736f9e91a250ab794cf8f3
#
_entry.id   832d03a11a736f9e91a250ab794cf8f3
#
_cell.length_a   1.000
_cell.length_b   1.000
_cell.length_c   1.000
_cell.angle_alpha   90.00
_cell.angle_beta   90.00
_cell.angle_gamma   90.00
#
_symmetry.space_group_name_H-M   'P 1'
#
loop_
_entity.id
_entity.type
_entity.pdbx_description
1 polymer ?
#
loop_
_entity_poly.entity_id
_entity_poly.type
_entity_poly.pdbx_seq_one_letter_code
_entity_poly.pdbx_strand_id
1 'polypeptide(L)'
;MKKNWIYLYSLLIIALAPLFTSCKGNTAGSLMQASGSPGEVLLVMDKDWQASSAGLATKDMLQAEVYALPQVEHWMRVLTVDQRDFNDFLRNTRNIFIVDANDATYSKNSLKYAYDPWANGQLVVTLQTPSKDSLEAFVSGAGAGVVRDLFLRHELYRLANDLLVKGYSIKADSFATALFNHHINVPDDIVSYKSDEGFLWMSNNTYSKRMDLAVFSLPYLGNEIPSVERVLELRDSVLGSQIPGSTPESHMKHNSLVPVKARLVNIPGGNIRLEINGLWEMSGKDMMAGPFVSHTFIDLDSHTLYYVEGFIYHPNELKRDLVRRMQAALYSFRNTEEGEFDPAVLKKITWQSVE
;
A
#
# COMPACT_ATOMS: atom_id res chain seq x y z
N MET A 1 65.86 -27.57 39.82
CA MET A 1 65.27 -26.83 38.71
C MET A 1 64.35 -27.67 37.78
N LYS A 2 63.54 -28.60 38.28
CA LYS A 2 62.66 -29.46 37.48
C LYS A 2 61.16 -29.46 37.90
N LYS A 3 60.78 -28.63 38.91
CA LYS A 3 59.41 -28.65 39.45
C LYS A 3 58.48 -27.52 38.91
N ASN A 4 59.08 -26.51 38.31
CA ASN A 4 58.26 -25.34 37.84
C ASN A 4 57.72 -25.45 36.42
N TRP A 5 58.13 -26.43 35.62
CA TRP A 5 57.68 -26.59 34.27
C TRP A 5 56.33 -27.31 34.17
N ILE A 6 55.96 -28.14 35.13
CA ILE A 6 54.69 -28.89 35.13
C ILE A 6 53.53 -27.94 35.43
N TYR A 7 53.72 -26.88 36.19
CA TYR A 7 52.67 -25.89 36.44
C TYR A 7 52.43 -24.92 35.26
N LEU A 8 53.45 -24.72 34.39
CA LEU A 8 53.33 -23.87 33.22
C LEU A 8 52.46 -24.57 32.11
N TYR A 9 52.58 -25.87 31.97
CA TYR A 9 51.77 -26.65 31.01
C TYR A 9 50.32 -26.84 31.47
N SER A 10 50.08 -26.98 32.77
CA SER A 10 48.73 -27.06 33.32
C SER A 10 47.96 -25.72 33.24
N LEU A 11 48.63 -24.58 33.34
CA LEU A 11 48.04 -23.26 33.17
C LEU A 11 47.74 -22.95 31.69
N LEU A 12 48.52 -23.46 30.75
CA LEU A 12 48.29 -23.27 29.31
C LEU A 12 47.11 -24.10 28.78
N ILE A 13 46.83 -25.25 29.38
CA ILE A 13 45.67 -26.11 28.97
C ILE A 13 44.35 -25.55 29.52
N ILE A 14 44.35 -24.86 30.65
CA ILE A 14 43.15 -24.23 31.21
C ILE A 14 42.76 -22.93 30.47
N ALA A 15 43.73 -22.25 29.84
CA ALA A 15 43.46 -21.02 29.07
C ALA A 15 42.88 -21.25 27.66
N LEU A 16 42.88 -22.51 27.12
CA LEU A 16 42.35 -22.83 25.78
C LEU A 16 40.94 -23.47 25.81
N ALA A 17 40.34 -23.64 26.99
CA ALA A 17 39.04 -24.32 27.12
C ALA A 17 37.78 -23.47 26.89
N PRO A 18 37.76 -22.14 26.72
CA PRO A 18 36.51 -21.41 26.49
C PRO A 18 36.22 -21.04 25.05
N LEU A 19 36.86 -21.64 24.04
CA LEU A 19 36.61 -21.29 22.63
C LEU A 19 35.59 -22.19 21.91
N PHE A 20 34.93 -23.11 22.62
CA PHE A 20 33.84 -23.89 22.10
C PHE A 20 32.51 -23.59 22.80
N THR A 21 32.21 -22.32 23.05
CA THR A 21 30.82 -21.89 23.18
C THR A 21 30.24 -21.89 21.77
N SER A 22 29.81 -23.07 21.32
CA SER A 22 28.88 -23.23 20.25
C SER A 22 27.66 -22.35 20.58
N CYS A 23 27.54 -21.21 19.92
CA CYS A 23 26.27 -20.52 19.81
C CYS A 23 25.27 -21.52 19.19
N LYS A 24 24.54 -22.25 20.00
CA LYS A 24 23.24 -22.75 19.66
C LYS A 24 22.32 -21.52 19.52
N GLY A 25 22.54 -20.71 18.50
CA GLY A 25 21.50 -19.87 17.95
C GLY A 25 20.42 -20.84 17.51
N ASN A 26 19.24 -20.76 18.09
CA ASN A 26 18.02 -21.24 17.47
C ASN A 26 17.87 -20.44 16.16
N THR A 27 18.52 -20.91 15.10
CA THR A 27 18.14 -20.60 13.72
C THR A 27 16.91 -21.47 13.40
N ALA A 28 15.77 -21.13 14.00
CA ALA A 28 14.54 -21.25 13.25
C ALA A 28 14.84 -20.46 11.97
N GLY A 29 15.01 -21.16 10.84
CA GLY A 29 15.49 -20.56 9.60
C GLY A 29 14.59 -19.36 9.26
N SER A 30 15.15 -18.15 9.32
CA SER A 30 14.45 -16.95 8.89
C SER A 30 14.02 -17.18 7.45
N LEU A 31 12.72 -17.07 7.18
CA LEU A 31 12.20 -17.18 5.82
C LEU A 31 12.92 -16.14 4.93
N MET A 32 13.30 -16.56 3.73
CA MET A 32 13.85 -15.63 2.74
C MET A 32 12.80 -14.57 2.38
N GLN A 33 13.27 -13.40 1.95
CA GLN A 33 12.37 -12.36 1.45
C GLN A 33 11.66 -12.83 0.17
N ALA A 34 10.37 -12.59 0.08
CA ALA A 34 9.59 -12.90 -1.10
C ALA A 34 10.10 -12.12 -2.32
N SER A 35 10.22 -12.80 -3.45
CA SER A 35 10.69 -12.26 -4.73
C SER A 35 9.56 -11.68 -5.57
N GLY A 36 9.89 -10.87 -6.58
CA GLY A 36 8.95 -10.26 -7.53
C GLY A 36 8.76 -8.77 -7.29
N SER A 37 8.20 -8.09 -8.30
CA SER A 37 7.98 -6.64 -8.30
C SER A 37 6.66 -6.27 -7.60
N PRO A 38 6.50 -5.02 -7.11
CA PRO A 38 5.23 -4.52 -6.66
C PRO A 38 4.13 -4.68 -7.71
N GLY A 39 2.95 -5.10 -7.27
CA GLY A 39 1.82 -5.30 -8.17
C GLY A 39 1.97 -6.47 -9.14
N GLU A 40 2.83 -7.46 -8.87
CA GLU A 40 2.87 -8.75 -9.56
C GLU A 40 2.12 -9.82 -8.78
N VAL A 41 1.49 -10.76 -9.50
CA VAL A 41 0.87 -11.96 -8.95
C VAL A 41 1.18 -13.16 -9.84
N LEU A 42 1.57 -14.26 -9.21
CA LEU A 42 1.69 -15.57 -9.85
C LEU A 42 0.35 -16.29 -9.76
N LEU A 43 -0.32 -16.47 -10.90
CA LEU A 43 -1.53 -17.28 -11.02
C LEU A 43 -1.13 -18.74 -11.25
N VAL A 44 -1.41 -19.59 -10.29
CA VAL A 44 -1.20 -21.05 -10.36
C VAL A 44 -2.53 -21.70 -10.67
N MET A 45 -2.63 -22.31 -11.85
CA MET A 45 -3.86 -22.93 -12.35
C MET A 45 -3.51 -24.04 -13.33
N ASP A 46 -4.29 -25.11 -13.34
CA ASP A 46 -4.14 -26.19 -14.33
C ASP A 46 -4.21 -25.63 -15.76
N LYS A 47 -3.39 -26.15 -16.65
CA LYS A 47 -3.24 -25.66 -18.03
C LYS A 47 -4.56 -25.67 -18.81
N ASP A 48 -5.39 -26.72 -18.62
CA ASP A 48 -6.68 -26.82 -19.32
C ASP A 48 -7.72 -25.81 -18.80
N TRP A 49 -7.52 -25.34 -17.58
CA TRP A 49 -8.36 -24.29 -16.99
C TRP A 49 -7.88 -22.89 -17.46
N GLN A 50 -6.55 -22.70 -17.61
CA GLN A 50 -6.00 -21.40 -18.06
C GLN A 50 -6.55 -20.98 -19.43
N ALA A 51 -6.81 -21.92 -20.33
CA ALA A 51 -7.33 -21.67 -21.68
C ALA A 51 -8.86 -21.56 -21.73
N SER A 52 -9.56 -21.85 -20.63
CA SER A 52 -11.04 -21.76 -20.57
C SER A 52 -11.52 -20.32 -20.33
N SER A 53 -12.84 -20.08 -20.56
CA SER A 53 -13.49 -18.80 -20.22
C SER A 53 -13.25 -18.42 -18.74
N ALA A 54 -13.34 -19.38 -17.83
CA ALA A 54 -13.09 -19.18 -16.42
C ALA A 54 -11.64 -18.76 -16.11
N GLY A 55 -10.67 -19.35 -16.80
CA GLY A 55 -9.25 -18.98 -16.68
C GLY A 55 -8.98 -17.57 -17.20
N LEU A 56 -9.56 -17.23 -18.37
CA LEU A 56 -9.48 -15.88 -18.94
C LEU A 56 -10.14 -14.85 -18.00
N ALA A 57 -11.35 -15.12 -17.52
CA ALA A 57 -12.03 -14.25 -16.55
C ALA A 57 -11.24 -14.06 -15.27
N THR A 58 -10.56 -15.11 -14.78
CA THR A 58 -9.67 -15.01 -13.60
C THR A 58 -8.50 -14.07 -13.87
N LYS A 59 -7.88 -14.17 -15.03
CA LYS A 59 -6.78 -13.28 -15.44
C LYS A 59 -7.26 -11.85 -15.61
N ASP A 60 -8.41 -11.63 -16.26
CA ASP A 60 -9.01 -10.32 -16.48
C ASP A 60 -9.38 -9.66 -15.14
N MET A 61 -9.91 -10.42 -14.19
CA MET A 61 -10.18 -9.93 -12.82
C MET A 61 -8.93 -9.40 -12.13
N LEU A 62 -7.79 -10.10 -12.25
CA LEU A 62 -6.51 -9.68 -11.67
C LEU A 62 -5.87 -8.53 -12.47
N GLN A 63 -6.10 -8.46 -13.77
CA GLN A 63 -5.61 -7.42 -14.69
C GLN A 63 -6.61 -6.30 -14.92
N ALA A 64 -7.69 -6.18 -14.11
CA ALA A 64 -8.60 -5.06 -14.20
C ALA A 64 -7.84 -3.71 -14.20
N GLU A 65 -8.36 -2.72 -14.89
CA GLU A 65 -7.73 -1.40 -14.96
C GLU A 65 -7.80 -0.67 -13.62
N VAL A 66 -6.73 0.03 -13.29
CA VAL A 66 -6.69 0.94 -12.14
C VAL A 66 -7.39 2.24 -12.54
N TYR A 67 -8.37 2.62 -11.76
CA TYR A 67 -9.15 3.83 -12.02
C TYR A 67 -8.34 5.11 -11.81
N ALA A 68 -8.70 6.17 -12.57
CA ALA A 68 -8.12 7.50 -12.47
C ALA A 68 -6.59 7.53 -12.68
N LEU A 69 -6.10 6.73 -13.63
CA LEU A 69 -4.75 6.89 -14.15
C LEU A 69 -4.81 7.40 -15.59
N PRO A 70 -3.93 8.35 -15.98
CA PRO A 70 -3.93 8.91 -17.35
C PRO A 70 -3.58 7.88 -18.43
N GLN A 71 -2.81 6.83 -18.07
CA GLN A 71 -2.53 5.69 -18.93
C GLN A 71 -3.25 4.46 -18.39
N VAL A 72 -3.58 3.53 -19.28
CA VAL A 72 -4.12 2.23 -18.88
C VAL A 72 -3.05 1.43 -18.13
N GLU A 73 -3.31 1.19 -16.86
CA GLU A 73 -2.45 0.36 -16.01
C GLU A 73 -3.29 -0.71 -15.32
N HIS A 74 -2.76 -1.92 -15.33
CA HIS A 74 -3.44 -3.05 -14.72
C HIS A 74 -3.28 -3.08 -13.20
N TRP A 75 -4.31 -3.56 -12.52
CA TRP A 75 -4.31 -3.79 -11.08
C TRP A 75 -3.13 -4.63 -10.62
N MET A 76 -2.89 -5.77 -11.27
CA MET A 76 -1.73 -6.63 -11.10
C MET A 76 -1.14 -7.03 -12.44
N ARG A 77 0.16 -7.23 -12.50
CA ARG A 77 0.82 -7.93 -13.59
C ARG A 77 0.75 -9.43 -13.30
N VAL A 78 0.05 -10.17 -14.15
CA VAL A 78 -0.19 -11.60 -13.97
C VAL A 78 0.85 -12.43 -14.72
N LEU A 79 1.57 -13.25 -13.98
CA LEU A 79 2.36 -14.36 -14.49
C LEU A 79 1.56 -15.65 -14.26
N THR A 80 1.50 -16.55 -15.24
CA THR A 80 0.71 -17.76 -15.13
C THR A 80 1.61 -18.99 -15.19
N VAL A 81 1.36 -19.97 -14.32
CA VAL A 81 2.08 -21.24 -14.26
C VAL A 81 1.11 -22.41 -14.16
N ASP A 82 1.44 -23.53 -14.82
CA ASP A 82 0.71 -24.79 -14.63
C ASP A 82 0.91 -25.28 -13.17
N GLN A 83 -0.13 -25.82 -12.58
CA GLN A 83 -0.08 -26.36 -11.20
C GLN A 83 1.01 -27.43 -11.03
N ARG A 84 1.29 -28.21 -12.10
CA ARG A 84 2.34 -29.24 -12.12
C ARG A 84 3.77 -28.67 -12.12
N ASP A 85 3.93 -27.44 -12.62
CA ASP A 85 5.22 -26.75 -12.72
C ASP A 85 5.47 -25.83 -11.49
N PHE A 86 4.50 -25.72 -10.59
CA PHE A 86 4.60 -24.90 -9.39
C PHE A 86 5.53 -25.56 -8.37
N ASN A 87 6.77 -25.14 -8.34
CA ASN A 87 7.87 -25.70 -7.56
C ASN A 87 8.35 -24.75 -6.42
N ASP A 88 9.33 -25.19 -5.65
CA ASP A 88 9.85 -24.45 -4.49
C ASP A 88 10.45 -23.09 -4.86
N PHE A 89 11.01 -22.93 -6.06
CA PHE A 89 11.51 -21.64 -6.53
C PHE A 89 10.36 -20.64 -6.71
N LEU A 90 9.26 -21.05 -7.34
CA LEU A 90 8.08 -20.23 -7.58
C LEU A 90 7.30 -19.93 -6.29
N ARG A 91 7.42 -20.81 -5.27
CA ARG A 91 6.83 -20.57 -3.95
C ARG A 91 7.38 -19.34 -3.24
N ASN A 92 8.54 -18.83 -3.62
CA ASN A 92 9.09 -17.61 -3.05
C ASN A 92 8.50 -16.32 -3.65
N THR A 93 7.55 -16.42 -4.59
CA THR A 93 6.90 -15.23 -5.20
C THR A 93 6.03 -14.49 -4.17
N ARG A 94 6.09 -13.15 -4.19
CA ARG A 94 5.43 -12.28 -3.20
C ARG A 94 3.92 -12.37 -3.12
N ASN A 95 3.25 -12.53 -4.25
CA ASN A 95 1.81 -12.70 -4.34
C ASN A 95 1.53 -13.94 -5.18
N ILE A 96 0.78 -14.88 -4.65
CA ILE A 96 0.40 -16.10 -5.35
C ILE A 96 -1.11 -16.26 -5.25
N PHE A 97 -1.75 -16.49 -6.39
CA PHE A 97 -3.15 -16.88 -6.48
C PHE A 97 -3.25 -18.29 -7.03
N ILE A 98 -3.70 -19.23 -6.20
CA ILE A 98 -3.85 -20.64 -6.54
C ILE A 98 -5.32 -20.93 -6.80
N VAL A 99 -5.65 -21.47 -7.96
CA VAL A 99 -6.96 -22.03 -8.25
C VAL A 99 -6.87 -23.56 -8.05
N ASP A 100 -7.44 -24.02 -6.96
CA ASP A 100 -7.48 -25.43 -6.57
C ASP A 100 -8.85 -26.02 -6.96
N ALA A 101 -8.87 -26.71 -8.09
CA ALA A 101 -10.08 -27.22 -8.71
C ALA A 101 -10.27 -28.72 -8.43
N ASN A 102 -11.38 -29.09 -7.82
CA ASN A 102 -11.69 -30.50 -7.56
C ASN A 102 -13.20 -30.70 -7.35
N ASP A 103 -13.88 -31.27 -8.33
CA ASP A 103 -15.33 -31.55 -8.32
C ASP A 103 -15.74 -32.65 -7.33
N ALA A 104 -14.86 -33.62 -7.08
CA ALA A 104 -15.12 -34.68 -6.11
C ALA A 104 -14.97 -34.21 -4.65
N THR A 105 -14.21 -33.14 -4.41
CA THR A 105 -13.89 -32.66 -3.05
C THR A 105 -14.68 -31.41 -2.68
N TYR A 106 -14.92 -30.49 -3.64
CA TYR A 106 -15.53 -29.20 -3.37
C TYR A 106 -16.97 -29.15 -3.87
N SER A 107 -17.90 -28.72 -3.01
CA SER A 107 -19.30 -28.48 -3.37
C SER A 107 -19.62 -27.02 -3.64
N LYS A 108 -18.72 -26.10 -3.26
CA LYS A 108 -18.84 -24.65 -3.45
C LYS A 108 -17.47 -23.98 -3.47
N ASN A 109 -17.44 -22.74 -3.94
CA ASN A 109 -16.24 -21.91 -3.86
C ASN A 109 -15.86 -21.60 -2.41
N SER A 110 -14.57 -21.72 -2.08
CA SER A 110 -14.01 -21.38 -0.77
C SER A 110 -12.69 -20.65 -0.96
N LEU A 111 -12.61 -19.43 -0.42
CA LEU A 111 -11.40 -18.61 -0.47
C LEU A 111 -10.63 -18.74 0.84
N LYS A 112 -9.36 -19.10 0.75
CA LYS A 112 -8.42 -19.18 1.87
C LYS A 112 -7.22 -18.29 1.56
N TYR A 113 -6.56 -17.78 2.59
CA TYR A 113 -5.32 -17.03 2.41
C TYR A 113 -4.37 -17.26 3.59
N ALA A 114 -3.07 -17.09 3.33
CA ALA A 114 -2.02 -17.17 4.34
C ALA A 114 -0.97 -16.08 4.06
N TYR A 115 -0.49 -15.48 5.14
CA TYR A 115 0.66 -14.59 5.11
C TYR A 115 1.92 -15.39 5.42
N ASP A 116 2.98 -15.13 4.68
CA ASP A 116 4.33 -15.67 4.91
C ASP A 116 4.45 -17.21 4.98
N PRO A 117 3.69 -18.00 4.19
CA PRO A 117 3.78 -19.45 4.33
C PRO A 117 5.11 -20.03 3.85
N TRP A 118 5.80 -19.40 2.88
CA TRP A 118 7.06 -19.88 2.33
C TRP A 118 8.15 -18.82 2.27
N ALA A 119 7.78 -17.53 2.25
CA ALA A 119 8.73 -16.41 2.20
C ALA A 119 8.19 -15.22 3.00
N ASN A 120 9.09 -14.45 3.58
CA ASN A 120 8.73 -13.27 4.37
C ASN A 120 8.16 -12.15 3.47
N GLY A 121 7.06 -11.54 3.88
CA GLY A 121 6.34 -10.53 3.11
C GLY A 121 5.53 -11.14 1.96
N GLN A 122 5.06 -12.37 2.07
CA GLN A 122 4.28 -13.08 1.07
C GLN A 122 2.79 -13.07 1.39
N LEU A 123 1.95 -13.07 0.36
CA LEU A 123 0.53 -13.42 0.44
C LEU A 123 0.22 -14.55 -0.55
N VAL A 124 -0.31 -15.64 -0.03
CA VAL A 124 -0.87 -16.74 -0.83
C VAL A 124 -2.38 -16.77 -0.65
N VAL A 125 -3.11 -16.66 -1.74
CA VAL A 125 -4.57 -16.77 -1.78
C VAL A 125 -4.91 -18.02 -2.56
N THR A 126 -5.74 -18.90 -2.00
CA THR A 126 -6.20 -20.14 -2.64
C THR A 126 -7.71 -20.11 -2.80
N LEU A 127 -8.20 -20.21 -4.01
CA LEU A 127 -9.59 -20.38 -4.34
C LEU A 127 -9.86 -21.86 -4.64
N GLN A 128 -10.57 -22.52 -3.77
CA GLN A 128 -11.08 -23.87 -3.96
C GLN A 128 -12.40 -23.79 -4.71
N THR A 129 -12.53 -24.53 -5.82
CA THR A 129 -13.71 -24.45 -6.69
C THR A 129 -14.09 -25.82 -7.24
N PRO A 130 -15.41 -26.15 -7.34
CA PRO A 130 -15.86 -27.42 -7.88
C PRO A 130 -15.83 -27.47 -9.41
N SER A 131 -15.97 -26.34 -10.11
CA SER A 131 -16.11 -26.32 -11.57
C SER A 131 -15.66 -25.02 -12.20
N LYS A 132 -15.44 -25.05 -13.52
CA LYS A 132 -15.11 -23.84 -14.32
C LYS A 132 -16.23 -22.80 -14.23
N ASP A 133 -17.49 -23.21 -14.32
CA ASP A 133 -18.64 -22.30 -14.21
C ASP A 133 -18.70 -21.62 -12.84
N SER A 134 -18.43 -22.38 -11.76
CA SER A 134 -18.35 -21.81 -10.40
C SER A 134 -17.20 -20.83 -10.23
N LEU A 135 -16.05 -21.11 -10.85
CA LEU A 135 -14.91 -20.19 -10.87
C LEU A 135 -15.28 -18.90 -11.59
N GLU A 136 -15.80 -19.03 -12.82
CA GLU A 136 -16.16 -17.87 -13.65
C GLU A 136 -17.19 -16.98 -12.96
N ALA A 137 -18.24 -17.57 -12.39
CA ALA A 137 -19.26 -16.85 -11.64
C ALA A 137 -18.66 -16.11 -10.42
N PHE A 138 -17.69 -16.71 -9.73
CA PHE A 138 -17.04 -16.11 -8.57
C PHE A 138 -16.16 -14.92 -8.98
N VAL A 139 -15.29 -15.08 -9.98
CA VAL A 139 -14.33 -14.03 -10.38
C VAL A 139 -14.96 -12.92 -11.21
N SER A 140 -16.13 -13.15 -11.81
CA SER A 140 -16.94 -12.15 -12.53
C SER A 140 -17.95 -11.44 -11.62
N GLY A 141 -18.17 -11.95 -10.41
CA GLY A 141 -19.11 -11.42 -9.42
C GLY A 141 -18.44 -10.77 -8.22
N ALA A 142 -19.12 -10.82 -7.08
CA ALA A 142 -18.65 -10.20 -5.83
C ALA A 142 -17.29 -10.75 -5.34
N GLY A 143 -16.94 -11.97 -5.70
CA GLY A 143 -15.64 -12.58 -5.34
C GLY A 143 -14.44 -11.84 -5.90
N ALA A 144 -14.60 -11.18 -7.06
CA ALA A 144 -13.56 -10.37 -7.68
C ALA A 144 -13.06 -9.26 -6.75
N GLY A 145 -13.97 -8.52 -6.10
CA GLY A 145 -13.64 -7.48 -5.15
C GLY A 145 -12.85 -8.02 -3.96
N VAL A 146 -13.32 -9.14 -3.38
CA VAL A 146 -12.68 -9.78 -2.22
C VAL A 146 -11.22 -10.17 -2.51
N VAL A 147 -10.97 -10.79 -3.67
CA VAL A 147 -9.60 -11.19 -4.07
C VAL A 147 -8.70 -9.97 -4.28
N ARG A 148 -9.19 -8.95 -5.01
CA ARG A 148 -8.43 -7.72 -5.24
C ARG A 148 -8.10 -6.99 -3.94
N ASP A 149 -9.05 -6.90 -3.03
CA ASP A 149 -8.87 -6.24 -1.73
C ASP A 149 -7.84 -6.95 -0.85
N LEU A 150 -7.77 -8.29 -0.88
CA LEU A 150 -6.74 -9.04 -0.19
C LEU A 150 -5.33 -8.67 -0.69
N PHE A 151 -5.13 -8.66 -2.01
CA PHE A 151 -3.84 -8.28 -2.58
C PHE A 151 -3.52 -6.80 -2.36
N LEU A 152 -4.48 -5.89 -2.47
CA LEU A 152 -4.24 -4.46 -2.23
C LEU A 152 -3.82 -4.21 -0.79
N ARG A 153 -4.54 -4.76 0.20
CA ARG A 153 -4.19 -4.63 1.61
C ARG A 153 -2.78 -5.11 1.88
N HIS A 154 -2.40 -6.23 1.28
CA HIS A 154 -1.05 -6.76 1.45
C HIS A 154 0.03 -5.88 0.79
N GLU A 155 -0.22 -5.37 -0.42
CA GLU A 155 0.69 -4.43 -1.07
C GLU A 155 0.85 -3.13 -0.27
N LEU A 156 -0.26 -2.56 0.24
CA LEU A 156 -0.21 -1.38 1.11
C LEU A 156 0.54 -1.66 2.42
N TYR A 157 0.30 -2.82 3.04
CA TYR A 157 1.06 -3.26 4.21
C TYR A 157 2.57 -3.28 3.93
N ARG A 158 2.99 -3.88 2.81
CA ARG A 158 4.42 -3.96 2.45
C ARG A 158 5.02 -2.58 2.21
N LEU A 159 4.32 -1.71 1.48
CA LEU A 159 4.77 -0.34 1.23
C LEU A 159 4.90 0.47 2.53
N ALA A 160 3.93 0.35 3.42
CA ALA A 160 3.97 1.01 4.72
C ALA A 160 5.08 0.44 5.64
N ASN A 161 5.26 -0.88 5.64
CA ASN A 161 6.35 -1.53 6.36
C ASN A 161 7.73 -1.12 5.81
N ASP A 162 7.85 -0.99 4.48
CA ASP A 162 9.07 -0.51 3.84
C ASP A 162 9.44 0.91 4.30
N LEU A 163 8.46 1.81 4.52
CA LEU A 163 8.71 3.14 5.08
C LEU A 163 9.32 3.07 6.49
N LEU A 164 8.89 2.13 7.32
CA LEU A 164 9.46 1.96 8.66
C LEU A 164 10.84 1.32 8.63
N VAL A 165 11.04 0.29 7.79
CA VAL A 165 12.30 -0.47 7.73
C VAL A 165 13.40 0.29 7.00
N LYS A 166 13.08 0.94 5.87
CA LYS A 166 14.05 1.68 5.06
C LYS A 166 14.25 3.13 5.51
N GLY A 167 13.30 3.64 6.28
CA GLY A 167 13.25 5.01 6.76
C GLY A 167 12.21 5.86 6.05
N TYR A 168 11.73 6.86 6.78
CA TYR A 168 10.81 7.88 6.29
C TYR A 168 11.35 9.27 6.64
N SER A 169 10.80 10.31 6.03
CA SER A 169 11.22 11.69 6.26
C SER A 169 10.86 12.16 7.67
N ILE A 170 11.83 12.14 8.59
CA ILE A 170 11.69 12.68 9.96
C ILE A 170 11.27 14.16 9.92
N LYS A 171 11.75 14.91 8.94
CA LYS A 171 11.43 16.33 8.79
C LYS A 171 9.97 16.55 8.41
N ALA A 172 9.42 15.72 7.54
CA ALA A 172 7.99 15.74 7.21
C ALA A 172 7.13 15.45 8.43
N ASP A 173 7.50 14.42 9.20
CA ASP A 173 6.82 14.05 10.44
C ASP A 173 6.87 15.19 11.48
N SER A 174 8.02 15.85 11.63
CA SER A 174 8.16 17.02 12.52
C SER A 174 7.25 18.19 12.12
N PHE A 175 7.11 18.49 10.82
CA PHE A 175 6.17 19.51 10.36
C PHE A 175 4.71 19.12 10.61
N ALA A 176 4.34 17.87 10.33
CA ALA A 176 2.98 17.38 10.56
C ALA A 176 2.62 17.40 12.06
N THR A 177 3.55 16.99 12.91
CA THR A 177 3.38 17.03 14.37
C THR A 177 3.20 18.47 14.88
N ALA A 178 4.05 19.40 14.40
CA ALA A 178 3.99 20.79 14.84
C ALA A 178 2.70 21.53 14.40
N LEU A 179 2.20 21.24 13.19
CA LEU A 179 1.06 21.95 12.60
C LEU A 179 -0.29 21.32 12.96
N PHE A 180 -0.35 20.00 13.10
CA PHE A 180 -1.60 19.25 13.19
C PHE A 180 -1.71 18.37 14.43
N ASN A 181 -0.67 18.24 15.25
CA ASN A 181 -0.56 17.23 16.31
C ASN A 181 -0.75 15.79 15.77
N HIS A 182 -0.25 15.54 14.54
CA HIS A 182 -0.34 14.24 13.87
C HIS A 182 1.02 13.81 13.33
N HIS A 183 1.30 12.52 13.42
CA HIS A 183 2.41 11.88 12.75
C HIS A 183 2.08 11.52 11.31
N ILE A 184 3.08 11.49 10.42
CA ILE A 184 2.99 10.97 9.05
C ILE A 184 4.30 10.31 8.62
N ASN A 185 4.23 9.10 8.09
CA ASN A 185 5.39 8.40 7.54
C ASN A 185 5.40 8.54 6.01
N VAL A 186 6.08 9.57 5.51
CA VAL A 186 6.24 9.78 4.06
C VAL A 186 7.62 9.31 3.59
N PRO A 187 7.79 8.96 2.30
CA PRO A 187 9.08 8.56 1.76
C PRO A 187 10.20 9.56 2.09
N ASP A 188 11.40 9.06 2.33
CA ASP A 188 12.57 9.84 2.70
C ASP A 188 13.09 10.76 1.58
N ASP A 189 12.71 10.48 0.33
CA ASP A 189 12.96 11.34 -0.83
C ASP A 189 12.05 12.58 -0.90
N ILE A 190 11.11 12.76 0.03
CA ILE A 190 10.35 14.00 0.23
C ILE A 190 11.24 15.01 0.98
N VAL A 191 11.70 16.02 0.28
CA VAL A 191 12.77 16.93 0.76
C VAL A 191 12.42 18.41 0.70
N SER A 192 11.33 18.80 0.04
CA SER A 192 10.85 20.19 -0.09
C SER A 192 9.56 20.38 0.71
N TYR A 193 9.43 21.52 1.39
CA TYR A 193 8.33 21.80 2.31
C TYR A 193 7.88 23.24 2.17
N LYS A 194 6.56 23.46 2.10
CA LYS A 194 5.89 24.74 2.29
C LYS A 194 4.83 24.58 3.35
N SER A 195 4.83 25.42 4.36
CA SER A 195 3.84 25.41 5.44
C SER A 195 3.20 26.77 5.63
N ASP A 196 1.95 26.76 6.05
CA ASP A 196 1.17 27.93 6.48
C ASP A 196 0.28 27.49 7.65
N GLU A 197 -0.49 28.38 8.25
CA GLU A 197 -1.45 28.01 9.30
C GLU A 197 -2.46 26.98 8.76
N GLY A 198 -2.50 25.80 9.40
CA GLY A 198 -3.38 24.70 8.99
C GLY A 198 -3.09 24.10 7.61
N PHE A 199 -1.91 24.34 7.03
CA PHE A 199 -1.52 23.82 5.72
C PHE A 199 -0.06 23.36 5.66
N LEU A 200 0.19 22.22 5.01
CA LEU A 200 1.52 21.69 4.73
C LEU A 200 1.55 21.07 3.34
N TRP A 201 2.48 21.50 2.50
CA TRP A 201 2.79 20.88 1.22
C TRP A 201 4.21 20.34 1.22
N MET A 202 4.37 19.10 0.86
CA MET A 202 5.62 18.36 0.85
C MET A 202 5.87 17.78 -0.55
N SER A 203 7.11 17.78 -1.01
CA SER A 203 7.46 17.32 -2.38
C SER A 203 8.84 16.68 -2.41
N ASN A 204 9.04 15.70 -3.29
CA ASN A 204 10.39 15.28 -3.67
C ASN A 204 11.06 16.24 -4.65
N ASN A 205 10.34 17.25 -5.12
CA ASN A 205 10.78 18.35 -5.97
C ASN A 205 11.56 17.91 -7.23
N THR A 206 11.24 16.75 -7.78
CA THR A 206 11.84 16.28 -9.03
C THR A 206 11.05 16.78 -10.24
N TYR A 207 11.74 16.99 -11.37
CA TYR A 207 11.10 17.55 -12.57
C TYR A 207 10.15 16.57 -13.26
N SER A 208 10.51 15.29 -13.37
CA SER A 208 9.81 14.30 -14.20
C SER A 208 9.09 13.21 -13.43
N LYS A 209 9.54 12.87 -12.21
CA LYS A 209 8.92 11.85 -11.35
C LYS A 209 8.56 12.47 -10.01
N ARG A 210 7.63 13.43 -10.07
CA ARG A 210 7.27 14.23 -8.92
C ARG A 210 6.18 13.52 -8.10
N MET A 211 6.44 13.45 -6.80
CA MET A 211 5.50 12.98 -5.78
C MET A 211 5.32 14.12 -4.78
N ASP A 212 4.08 14.49 -4.55
CA ASP A 212 3.69 15.55 -3.64
C ASP A 212 2.68 15.03 -2.63
N LEU A 213 2.72 15.57 -1.42
CA LEU A 213 1.69 15.38 -0.40
C LEU A 213 1.24 16.74 0.10
N ALA A 214 -0.07 16.89 0.30
CA ALA A 214 -0.67 18.05 0.94
C ALA A 214 -1.48 17.60 2.15
N VAL A 215 -1.36 18.36 3.23
CA VAL A 215 -2.18 18.19 4.44
C VAL A 215 -2.80 19.52 4.77
N PHE A 216 -4.10 19.54 5.07
CA PHE A 216 -4.71 20.72 5.68
C PHE A 216 -5.76 20.33 6.73
N SER A 217 -6.03 21.25 7.62
CA SER A 217 -7.08 21.13 8.61
C SER A 217 -7.99 22.37 8.60
N LEU A 218 -9.27 22.15 8.86
CA LEU A 218 -10.28 23.21 8.92
C LEU A 218 -11.17 23.00 10.14
N PRO A 219 -11.60 24.08 10.83
CA PRO A 219 -12.66 23.98 11.84
C PRO A 219 -13.93 23.39 11.22
N TYR A 220 -14.50 22.39 11.87
CA TYR A 220 -15.68 21.69 11.37
C TYR A 220 -16.63 21.27 12.50
N LEU A 221 -17.85 21.80 12.48
CA LEU A 221 -18.86 21.55 13.53
C LEU A 221 -19.81 20.39 13.19
N GLY A 222 -19.67 19.77 12.01
CA GLY A 222 -20.47 18.61 11.62
C GLY A 222 -20.03 17.34 12.31
N ASN A 223 -20.94 16.37 12.45
CA ASN A 223 -20.67 15.07 13.04
C ASN A 223 -20.41 13.97 12.01
N GLU A 224 -20.59 14.29 10.73
CA GLU A 224 -20.42 13.35 9.61
C GLU A 224 -19.42 13.91 8.61
N ILE A 225 -18.65 13.02 7.97
CA ILE A 225 -17.73 13.40 6.88
C ILE A 225 -18.57 14.07 5.78
N PRO A 226 -18.14 15.24 5.24
CA PRO A 226 -18.86 15.92 4.16
C PRO A 226 -19.03 15.05 2.93
N SER A 227 -20.02 15.37 2.07
CA SER A 227 -20.19 14.69 0.79
C SER A 227 -18.92 14.80 -0.08
N VAL A 228 -18.79 13.89 -1.05
CA VAL A 228 -17.65 13.87 -1.97
C VAL A 228 -17.49 15.21 -2.68
N GLU A 229 -18.60 15.80 -3.16
CA GLU A 229 -18.61 17.09 -3.84
C GLU A 229 -18.09 18.20 -2.92
N ARG A 230 -18.54 18.21 -1.66
CA ARG A 230 -18.10 19.21 -0.69
C ARG A 230 -16.63 19.08 -0.35
N VAL A 231 -16.12 17.85 -0.24
CA VAL A 231 -14.68 17.59 -0.04
C VAL A 231 -13.86 18.08 -1.23
N LEU A 232 -14.33 17.85 -2.48
CA LEU A 232 -13.66 18.34 -3.68
C LEU A 232 -13.66 19.88 -3.77
N GLU A 233 -14.76 20.54 -3.40
CA GLU A 233 -14.83 22.01 -3.30
C GLU A 233 -13.81 22.56 -2.29
N LEU A 234 -13.75 21.98 -1.08
CA LEU A 234 -12.78 22.37 -0.06
C LEU A 234 -11.34 22.16 -0.54
N ARG A 235 -11.08 21.00 -1.14
CA ARG A 235 -9.78 20.67 -1.74
C ARG A 235 -9.36 21.72 -2.76
N ASP A 236 -10.20 22.00 -3.75
CA ASP A 236 -9.86 22.93 -4.82
C ASP A 236 -9.68 24.37 -4.32
N SER A 237 -10.46 24.77 -3.33
CA SER A 237 -10.32 26.08 -2.67
C SER A 237 -8.96 26.19 -1.97
N VAL A 238 -8.58 25.20 -1.15
CA VAL A 238 -7.34 25.23 -0.36
C VAL A 238 -6.13 25.01 -1.26
N LEU A 239 -6.10 23.92 -2.04
CA LEU A 239 -4.94 23.61 -2.88
C LEU A 239 -4.74 24.63 -4.00
N GLY A 240 -5.85 25.15 -4.56
CA GLY A 240 -5.79 26.21 -5.58
C GLY A 240 -5.17 27.50 -5.07
N SER A 241 -5.38 27.86 -3.80
CA SER A 241 -4.77 29.03 -3.18
C SER A 241 -3.32 28.80 -2.73
N GLN A 242 -3.01 27.58 -2.28
CA GLN A 242 -1.72 27.25 -1.67
C GLN A 242 -0.68 26.68 -2.62
N ILE A 243 -1.10 26.08 -3.75
CA ILE A 243 -0.23 25.49 -4.78
C ILE A 243 -0.36 26.30 -6.07
N PRO A 244 0.45 27.36 -6.22
CA PRO A 244 0.36 28.26 -7.38
C PRO A 244 0.92 27.58 -8.63
N GLY A 245 0.38 27.95 -9.78
CA GLY A 245 0.96 27.68 -11.08
C GLY A 245 2.02 28.69 -11.52
N SER A 246 2.39 28.63 -12.79
CA SER A 246 3.40 29.50 -13.38
C SER A 246 2.90 30.94 -13.64
N THR A 247 1.58 31.14 -13.67
CA THR A 247 0.94 32.46 -13.84
C THR A 247 -0.09 32.70 -12.73
N PRO A 248 -0.48 33.98 -12.47
CA PRO A 248 -1.48 34.27 -11.44
C PRO A 248 -2.85 33.60 -11.64
N GLU A 249 -3.21 33.28 -12.89
CA GLU A 249 -4.46 32.62 -13.24
C GLU A 249 -4.36 31.08 -13.13
N SER A 250 -3.15 30.56 -12.97
CA SER A 250 -2.91 29.12 -12.90
C SER A 250 -2.96 28.63 -11.47
N HIS A 251 -3.85 27.68 -11.20
CA HIS A 251 -4.06 27.08 -9.88
C HIS A 251 -4.45 25.60 -10.00
N MET A 252 -4.19 24.86 -8.96
CA MET A 252 -4.50 23.43 -8.89
C MET A 252 -6.01 23.22 -8.65
N LYS A 253 -6.61 22.29 -9.37
CA LYS A 253 -8.00 21.84 -9.20
C LYS A 253 -8.14 20.36 -9.51
N HIS A 254 -9.27 19.74 -9.14
CA HIS A 254 -9.59 18.41 -9.66
C HIS A 254 -10.05 18.48 -11.13
N ASN A 255 -9.79 17.42 -11.88
CA ASN A 255 -10.29 17.30 -13.25
C ASN A 255 -11.73 16.77 -13.21
N SER A 256 -12.70 17.65 -13.47
CA SER A 256 -14.13 17.32 -13.43
C SER A 256 -14.62 16.49 -14.62
N LEU A 257 -13.81 16.29 -15.66
CA LEU A 257 -14.17 15.47 -16.83
C LEU A 257 -14.03 13.96 -16.52
N VAL A 258 -13.21 13.60 -15.54
CA VAL A 258 -13.06 12.22 -15.09
C VAL A 258 -13.69 12.10 -13.70
N PRO A 259 -14.83 11.40 -13.57
CA PRO A 259 -15.48 11.22 -12.28
C PRO A 259 -14.51 10.64 -11.25
N VAL A 260 -14.56 11.09 -10.01
CA VAL A 260 -13.78 10.49 -8.93
C VAL A 260 -14.38 9.17 -8.48
N LYS A 261 -13.56 8.29 -7.89
CA LYS A 261 -14.06 7.15 -7.10
C LYS A 261 -13.86 7.43 -5.63
N ALA A 262 -14.93 7.26 -4.87
CA ALA A 262 -14.94 7.46 -3.44
C ALA A 262 -15.33 6.19 -2.69
N ARG A 263 -14.75 5.99 -1.51
CA ARG A 263 -15.10 4.91 -0.61
C ARG A 263 -14.83 5.29 0.85
N LEU A 264 -15.62 4.77 1.76
CA LEU A 264 -15.29 4.83 3.18
C LEU A 264 -14.27 3.74 3.50
N VAL A 265 -13.26 4.12 4.25
CA VAL A 265 -12.22 3.22 4.77
C VAL A 265 -12.39 3.11 6.26
N ASN A 266 -12.63 1.89 6.74
CA ASN A 266 -12.62 1.61 8.16
C ASN A 266 -11.24 1.06 8.55
N ILE A 267 -10.54 1.80 9.39
CA ILE A 267 -9.23 1.43 9.94
C ILE A 267 -9.46 0.88 11.35
N PRO A 268 -9.16 -0.39 11.64
CA PRO A 268 -9.36 -0.95 12.98
C PRO A 268 -8.59 -0.16 14.05
N GLY A 269 -9.31 0.35 15.04
CA GLY A 269 -8.75 1.18 16.11
C GLY A 269 -8.45 2.63 15.74
N GLY A 270 -8.81 3.05 14.52
CA GLY A 270 -8.64 4.41 14.02
C GLY A 270 -9.95 5.02 13.52
N ASN A 271 -9.84 6.17 12.86
CA ASN A 271 -10.98 6.89 12.31
C ASN A 271 -11.50 6.27 11.02
N ILE A 272 -12.81 6.37 10.78
CA ILE A 272 -13.38 6.15 9.44
C ILE A 272 -12.92 7.33 8.56
N ARG A 273 -12.45 7.02 7.35
CA ARG A 273 -11.97 8.01 6.39
C ARG A 273 -12.72 7.89 5.06
N LEU A 274 -13.00 9.02 4.45
CA LEU A 274 -13.41 9.07 3.05
C LEU A 274 -12.14 9.08 2.18
N GLU A 275 -11.90 8.00 1.44
CA GLU A 275 -10.84 7.94 0.44
C GLU A 275 -11.41 8.34 -0.93
N ILE A 276 -10.77 9.29 -1.62
CA ILE A 276 -11.12 9.72 -2.97
C ILE A 276 -9.91 9.49 -3.88
N ASN A 277 -10.17 8.86 -5.03
CA ASN A 277 -9.21 8.68 -6.12
C ASN A 277 -9.70 9.44 -7.35
N GLY A 278 -8.87 10.30 -7.93
CA GLY A 278 -9.23 11.14 -9.06
C GLY A 278 -8.02 11.66 -9.83
N LEU A 279 -8.28 12.53 -10.78
CA LEU A 279 -7.25 13.28 -11.50
C LEU A 279 -7.26 14.74 -11.05
N TRP A 280 -6.07 15.30 -10.90
CA TRP A 280 -5.84 16.72 -10.71
C TRP A 280 -5.26 17.33 -11.99
N GLU A 281 -5.46 18.63 -12.16
CA GLU A 281 -4.88 19.43 -13.24
C GLU A 281 -4.58 20.85 -12.77
N MET A 282 -3.66 21.51 -13.46
CA MET A 282 -3.50 22.95 -13.33
C MET A 282 -4.45 23.65 -14.29
N SER A 283 -5.16 24.69 -13.80
CA SER A 283 -5.92 25.59 -14.66
C SER A 283 -4.98 26.53 -15.43
N GLY A 284 -5.54 27.29 -16.39
CA GLY A 284 -4.78 28.30 -17.12
C GLY A 284 -3.90 27.71 -18.22
N LYS A 285 -2.63 28.16 -18.26
CA LYS A 285 -1.68 27.77 -19.32
C LYS A 285 -0.77 26.60 -18.94
N ASP A 286 -0.74 26.22 -17.68
CA ASP A 286 0.06 25.11 -17.21
C ASP A 286 -0.55 23.78 -17.63
N MET A 287 0.26 22.94 -18.29
CA MET A 287 -0.18 21.63 -18.79
C MET A 287 0.26 20.49 -17.84
N MET A 288 0.07 20.69 -16.53
CA MET A 288 0.38 19.66 -15.54
C MET A 288 -0.90 19.02 -15.07
N ALA A 289 -0.89 17.68 -15.04
CA ALA A 289 -1.99 16.88 -14.56
C ALA A 289 -1.49 15.50 -14.09
N GLY A 290 -2.28 14.82 -13.28
CA GLY A 290 -1.94 13.46 -12.84
C GLY A 290 -2.97 12.88 -11.87
N PRO A 291 -2.73 11.67 -11.36
CA PRO A 291 -3.59 11.07 -10.36
C PRO A 291 -3.36 11.66 -8.97
N PHE A 292 -4.43 11.63 -8.16
CA PHE A 292 -4.36 11.85 -6.73
C PHE A 292 -5.13 10.78 -5.96
N VAL A 293 -4.74 10.59 -4.72
CA VAL A 293 -5.48 9.84 -3.71
C VAL A 293 -5.51 10.66 -2.43
N SER A 294 -6.68 10.80 -1.82
CA SER A 294 -6.84 11.56 -0.60
C SER A 294 -7.62 10.81 0.47
N HIS A 295 -7.39 11.16 1.73
CA HIS A 295 -8.19 10.76 2.88
C HIS A 295 -8.74 12.00 3.58
N THR A 296 -10.03 11.96 3.89
CA THR A 296 -10.72 12.98 4.71
C THR A 296 -11.34 12.30 5.93
N PHE A 297 -11.15 12.88 7.10
CA PHE A 297 -11.78 12.41 8.32
C PHE A 297 -12.02 13.58 9.28
N ILE A 298 -12.81 13.34 10.32
CA ILE A 298 -13.16 14.34 11.33
C ILE A 298 -12.63 13.84 12.68
N ASP A 299 -11.99 14.73 13.39
CA ASP A 299 -11.80 14.60 14.82
C ASP A 299 -12.94 15.34 15.53
N LEU A 300 -13.83 14.59 16.17
CA LEU A 300 -15.00 15.11 16.83
C LEU A 300 -14.66 15.84 18.14
N ASP A 301 -13.57 15.46 18.80
CA ASP A 301 -13.16 16.06 20.07
C ASP A 301 -12.58 17.47 19.85
N SER A 302 -11.78 17.65 18.81
CA SER A 302 -11.21 18.95 18.43
C SER A 302 -12.09 19.76 17.46
N HIS A 303 -13.22 19.22 16.99
CA HIS A 303 -14.06 19.80 15.94
C HIS A 303 -13.26 20.18 14.69
N THR A 304 -12.41 19.28 14.24
CA THR A 304 -11.48 19.53 13.12
C THR A 304 -11.67 18.52 12.01
N LEU A 305 -11.82 19.01 10.78
CA LEU A 305 -11.71 18.20 9.57
C LEU A 305 -10.27 18.17 9.12
N TYR A 306 -9.74 16.98 8.92
CA TYR A 306 -8.43 16.76 8.34
C TYR A 306 -8.56 16.24 6.92
N TYR A 307 -7.72 16.76 6.04
CA TYR A 307 -7.54 16.32 4.68
C TYR A 307 -6.07 16.04 4.43
N VAL A 308 -5.76 14.87 3.87
CA VAL A 308 -4.42 14.49 3.45
C VAL A 308 -4.46 13.88 2.06
N GLU A 309 -3.61 14.34 1.14
CA GLU A 309 -3.58 13.93 -0.27
C GLU A 309 -2.17 13.63 -0.73
N GLY A 310 -2.01 12.54 -1.48
CA GLY A 310 -0.84 12.31 -2.31
C GLY A 310 -1.20 12.50 -3.78
N PHE A 311 -0.41 13.28 -4.52
CA PHE A 311 -0.62 13.51 -5.95
C PHE A 311 0.68 13.38 -6.74
N ILE A 312 0.56 12.91 -7.98
CA ILE A 312 1.69 12.50 -8.80
C ILE A 312 1.72 13.30 -10.10
N TYR A 313 2.91 13.78 -10.47
CA TYR A 313 3.22 14.25 -11.82
C TYR A 313 4.35 13.40 -12.40
N HIS A 314 4.03 12.57 -13.38
CA HIS A 314 4.98 11.68 -14.06
C HIS A 314 4.56 11.51 -15.51
N PRO A 315 4.80 12.53 -16.37
CA PRO A 315 4.26 12.54 -17.73
C PRO A 315 4.81 11.35 -18.55
N ASN A 316 3.90 10.73 -19.32
CA ASN A 316 4.16 9.61 -20.23
C ASN A 316 4.66 8.31 -19.59
N GLU A 317 4.68 8.21 -18.26
CA GLU A 317 5.18 7.06 -17.50
C GLU A 317 4.08 6.44 -16.63
N LEU A 318 4.26 5.20 -16.19
CA LEU A 318 3.34 4.47 -15.33
C LEU A 318 3.33 5.05 -13.90
N LYS A 319 2.16 5.16 -13.29
CA LYS A 319 1.94 5.87 -12.02
C LYS A 319 1.32 5.03 -10.91
N ARG A 320 0.77 3.84 -11.22
CA ARG A 320 0.11 2.97 -10.26
C ARG A 320 0.94 2.76 -8.98
N ASP A 321 2.20 2.42 -9.14
CA ASP A 321 3.05 2.09 -8.00
C ASP A 321 3.40 3.32 -7.17
N LEU A 322 3.50 4.51 -7.81
CA LEU A 322 3.69 5.78 -7.11
C LEU A 322 2.43 6.17 -6.32
N VAL A 323 1.24 6.02 -6.92
CA VAL A 323 -0.03 6.27 -6.21
C VAL A 323 -0.16 5.34 -5.01
N ARG A 324 0.13 4.05 -5.15
CA ARG A 324 0.10 3.09 -4.02
C ARG A 324 1.10 3.45 -2.92
N ARG A 325 2.28 3.95 -3.29
CA ARG A 325 3.28 4.42 -2.32
C ARG A 325 2.75 5.61 -1.52
N MET A 326 2.09 6.57 -2.20
CA MET A 326 1.44 7.69 -1.52
C MET A 326 0.27 7.21 -0.67
N GLN A 327 -0.59 6.36 -1.21
CA GLN A 327 -1.71 5.79 -0.47
C GLN A 327 -1.25 5.11 0.84
N ALA A 328 -0.17 4.33 0.80
CA ALA A 328 0.40 3.71 2.00
C ALA A 328 0.86 4.77 3.03
N ALA A 329 1.45 5.87 2.56
CA ALA A 329 1.86 6.98 3.42
C ALA A 329 0.64 7.67 4.08
N LEU A 330 -0.47 7.88 3.34
CA LEU A 330 -1.68 8.51 3.89
C LEU A 330 -2.29 7.70 5.04
N TYR A 331 -2.19 6.38 5.02
CA TYR A 331 -2.67 5.54 6.11
C TYR A 331 -1.90 5.73 7.42
N SER A 332 -0.66 6.22 7.35
CA SER A 332 0.16 6.48 8.52
C SER A 332 -0.17 7.82 9.23
N PHE A 333 -0.99 8.67 8.60
CA PHE A 333 -1.39 9.96 9.19
C PHE A 333 -2.33 9.70 10.38
N ARG A 334 -1.87 10.01 11.60
CA ARG A 334 -2.53 9.67 12.86
C ARG A 334 -2.22 10.68 13.94
N ASN A 335 -3.10 10.79 14.95
CA ASN A 335 -2.85 11.61 16.11
C ASN A 335 -1.59 11.14 16.87
N THR A 336 -0.82 12.07 17.44
CA THR A 336 0.39 11.76 18.23
C THR A 336 0.10 10.87 19.44
N GLU A 337 -1.11 10.88 19.98
CA GLU A 337 -1.54 10.04 21.10
C GLU A 337 -1.76 8.56 20.70
N GLU A 338 -1.91 8.26 19.41
CA GLU A 338 -2.10 6.88 18.92
C GLU A 338 -0.81 6.03 18.94
N GLY A 339 0.35 6.63 19.26
CA GLY A 339 1.63 5.94 19.31
C GLY A 339 2.23 5.65 17.93
N GLU A 340 3.12 4.64 17.87
CA GLU A 340 3.78 4.25 16.62
C GLU A 340 2.80 3.59 15.65
N PHE A 341 3.00 3.85 14.35
CA PHE A 341 2.21 3.22 13.31
C PHE A 341 2.53 1.74 13.17
N ASP A 342 1.54 0.89 13.36
CA ASP A 342 1.64 -0.54 13.03
C ASP A 342 1.10 -0.81 11.62
N PRO A 343 1.96 -1.08 10.61
CA PRO A 343 1.50 -1.39 9.26
C PRO A 343 0.59 -2.61 9.17
N ALA A 344 0.63 -3.52 10.15
CA ALA A 344 -0.21 -4.72 10.15
C ALA A 344 -1.72 -4.40 10.20
N VAL A 345 -2.09 -3.21 10.64
CA VAL A 345 -3.48 -2.71 10.58
C VAL A 345 -4.02 -2.72 9.17
N LEU A 346 -3.17 -2.46 8.16
CA LEU A 346 -3.56 -2.42 6.75
C LEU A 346 -4.04 -3.77 6.20
N LYS A 347 -3.61 -4.89 6.81
CA LYS A 347 -4.12 -6.22 6.48
C LYS A 347 -5.59 -6.42 6.88
N LYS A 348 -6.15 -5.53 7.72
CA LYS A 348 -7.48 -5.64 8.32
C LYS A 348 -8.43 -4.51 7.95
N ILE A 349 -7.97 -3.48 7.21
CA ILE A 349 -8.85 -2.40 6.75
C ILE A 349 -9.97 -2.96 5.86
N THR A 350 -11.10 -2.30 5.89
CA THR A 350 -12.23 -2.62 5.00
C THR A 350 -12.66 -1.37 4.24
N TRP A 351 -13.19 -1.59 3.05
CA TRP A 351 -13.69 -0.53 2.18
C TRP A 351 -15.18 -0.72 1.89
N GLN A 352 -15.90 0.38 1.89
CA GLN A 352 -17.30 0.45 1.50
C GLN A 352 -17.45 1.53 0.43
N SER A 353 -17.96 1.18 -0.75
CA SER A 353 -18.23 2.16 -1.80
C SER A 353 -19.23 3.22 -1.31
N VAL A 354 -18.99 4.48 -1.68
CA VAL A 354 -19.93 5.59 -1.53
C VAL A 354 -20.63 5.72 -2.88
N GLU A 355 -21.96 5.66 -2.88
CA GLU A 355 -22.81 5.85 -4.08
C GLU A 355 -22.90 7.33 -4.44
#